data_1ed2f5975e5f5810aa7e22599aaec093
#
_entry.id   1ed2f5975e5f5810aa7e22599aaec093
#
_cell.length_a   1.000
_cell.length_b   1.000
_cell.length_c   1.000
_cell.angle_alpha   90.00
_cell.angle_beta   90.00
_cell.angle_gamma   90.00
#
_symmetry.space_group_name_H-M   'P 1'
#
loop_
_entity.id
_entity.type
_entity.pdbx_description
1 polymer ?
#
loop_
_entity_poly.entity_id
_entity_poly.type
_entity_poly.pdbx_seq_one_letter_code
_entity_poly.pdbx_strand_id
1 'polypeptide(L)'
;MTSVPSALEDASAELQAWLVEKAYPLWWEAGADLEHGGYHDALDRSGRPVALPKRARVAARQAFCFSKAPELGWDGPWRRAMDHGLDFLERAHRRADGLYRARVGGSPEAGDEHAELYDQAFVLLAWAGAADRGVATGGRAQELLGRLPRSPLGGFRELEGRELLSNPNMHLFEDFLVWTEAGGEGPWSDLAKAQARLVTTRLVDPQSGAISEIYDDDCRPAADPALREVWPGHQFEWAWLLMRFDALTSAQAASTAAALKLIELAEHAGVDPARNVAVHSLDGYLKPREAMARLWAQTERLKANLQAAEATGDGRWWANAEKSVEGLSLYLEDSGLWRDRLGAGGEFVDEPSPASSLYHIFGAILELKRIVARRG
;
A
#
# COMPACT_ATOMS: atom_id res chain seq x y z
N MET A 1 -20.14 21.98 -5.89
CA MET A 1 -19.13 21.04 -5.35
C MET A 1 -18.88 21.47 -3.91
N THR A 2 -18.95 20.57 -2.95
CA THR A 2 -18.64 20.87 -1.53
C THR A 2 -17.15 21.17 -1.40
N SER A 3 -16.80 22.23 -0.65
CA SER A 3 -15.41 22.54 -0.29
C SER A 3 -14.83 21.44 0.60
N VAL A 4 -13.49 21.33 0.63
CA VAL A 4 -12.82 20.50 1.62
C VAL A 4 -13.15 21.06 3.02
N PRO A 5 -13.49 20.22 4.00
CA PRO A 5 -13.63 20.67 5.38
C PRO A 5 -12.32 21.23 5.95
N SER A 6 -12.40 22.34 6.70
CA SER A 6 -11.21 22.95 7.33
C SER A 6 -10.43 21.97 8.23
N ALA A 7 -11.11 21.06 8.90
CA ALA A 7 -10.47 20.03 9.72
C ALA A 7 -9.50 19.13 8.90
N LEU A 8 -9.81 18.85 7.63
CA LEU A 8 -8.91 18.10 6.74
C LEU A 8 -7.75 18.95 6.22
N GLU A 9 -7.96 20.27 6.04
CA GLU A 9 -6.88 21.21 5.71
C GLU A 9 -5.86 21.30 6.86
N ASP A 10 -6.34 21.45 8.10
CA ASP A 10 -5.50 21.47 9.30
C ASP A 10 -4.76 20.15 9.47
N ALA A 11 -5.46 19.03 9.37
CA ALA A 11 -4.87 17.68 9.44
C ALA A 11 -3.81 17.45 8.34
N SER A 12 -4.03 17.95 7.13
CA SER A 12 -3.06 17.87 6.03
C SER A 12 -1.75 18.57 6.39
N ALA A 13 -1.84 19.77 6.97
CA ALA A 13 -0.66 20.53 7.41
C ALA A 13 0.08 19.83 8.55
N GLU A 14 -0.65 19.36 9.58
CA GLU A 14 -0.08 18.69 10.75
C GLU A 14 0.60 17.36 10.38
N LEU A 15 -0.07 16.50 9.62
CA LEU A 15 0.47 15.21 9.21
C LEU A 15 1.66 15.36 8.26
N GLN A 16 1.62 16.36 7.36
CA GLN A 16 2.76 16.67 6.50
C GLN A 16 3.96 17.15 7.34
N ALA A 17 3.75 18.08 8.30
CA ALA A 17 4.80 18.54 9.19
C ALA A 17 5.41 17.38 10.00
N TRP A 18 4.57 16.51 10.58
CA TRP A 18 5.02 15.33 11.28
C TRP A 18 5.90 14.41 10.41
N LEU A 19 5.48 14.15 9.17
CA LEU A 19 6.23 13.28 8.25
C LEU A 19 7.58 13.90 7.87
N VAL A 20 7.58 15.20 7.54
CA VAL A 20 8.78 15.93 7.05
C VAL A 20 9.77 16.22 8.18
N GLU A 21 9.28 16.63 9.36
CA GLU A 21 10.15 17.07 10.45
C GLU A 21 10.56 15.94 11.40
N LYS A 22 9.80 14.84 11.46
CA LYS A 22 10.03 13.73 12.41
C LYS A 22 10.30 12.40 11.70
N ALA A 23 9.36 11.90 10.91
CA ALA A 23 9.45 10.53 10.40
C ALA A 23 10.55 10.38 9.33
N TYR A 24 10.62 11.21 8.31
CA TYR A 24 11.66 11.10 7.29
C TYR A 24 13.08 11.22 7.85
N PRO A 25 13.42 12.22 8.72
CA PRO A 25 14.74 12.28 9.34
C PRO A 25 15.06 11.03 10.14
N LEU A 26 14.16 10.59 11.03
CA LEU A 26 14.36 9.40 11.86
C LEU A 26 14.60 8.13 11.01
N TRP A 27 13.75 7.90 10.00
CA TRP A 27 13.85 6.69 9.17
C TRP A 27 15.02 6.72 8.18
N TRP A 28 15.56 7.90 7.87
CA TRP A 28 16.83 8.00 7.18
C TRP A 28 18.03 7.82 8.13
N GLU A 29 18.04 8.45 9.29
CA GLU A 29 19.19 8.46 10.19
C GLU A 29 19.35 7.14 10.97
N ALA A 30 18.24 6.57 11.47
CA ALA A 30 18.23 5.35 12.24
C ALA A 30 17.70 4.13 11.46
N GLY A 31 16.78 4.34 10.52
CA GLY A 31 16.19 3.27 9.71
C GLY A 31 17.08 2.77 8.60
N ALA A 32 17.98 3.59 8.04
CA ALA A 32 18.94 3.15 7.04
C ALA A 32 20.15 2.48 7.69
N ASP A 33 20.52 1.29 7.22
CA ASP A 33 21.78 0.63 7.61
C ASP A 33 22.89 1.11 6.69
N LEU A 34 23.57 2.17 7.10
CA LEU A 34 24.66 2.76 6.31
C LEU A 34 25.96 1.92 6.32
N GLU A 35 26.09 0.95 7.22
CA GLU A 35 27.24 0.08 7.33
C GLU A 35 27.12 -1.14 6.40
N HIS A 36 25.97 -1.83 6.45
CA HIS A 36 25.76 -3.08 5.71
C HIS A 36 24.86 -2.91 4.47
N GLY A 37 24.24 -1.77 4.34
CA GLY A 37 23.34 -1.43 3.24
C GLY A 37 21.86 -1.80 3.50
N GLY A 38 20.97 -1.16 2.76
CA GLY A 38 19.52 -1.33 2.89
C GLY A 38 18.95 -0.70 4.15
N TYR A 39 17.75 -1.12 4.51
CA TYR A 39 16.99 -0.56 5.61
C TYR A 39 16.71 -1.61 6.67
N HIS A 40 16.74 -1.22 7.94
CA HIS A 40 16.26 -2.05 9.04
C HIS A 40 14.76 -2.29 8.93
N ASP A 41 14.31 -3.49 9.24
CA ASP A 41 12.91 -3.87 9.13
C ASP A 41 12.01 -3.23 10.19
N ALA A 42 12.60 -2.82 11.31
CA ALA A 42 11.89 -2.14 12.39
C ALA A 42 12.85 -1.31 13.25
N LEU A 43 12.29 -0.29 13.90
CA LEU A 43 12.91 0.45 14.99
C LEU A 43 12.16 0.15 16.30
N ASP A 44 12.90 -0.03 17.41
CA ASP A 44 12.31 -0.21 18.74
C ASP A 44 11.64 1.11 19.22
N ARG A 45 10.98 1.06 20.36
CA ARG A 45 10.28 2.23 20.94
C ARG A 45 11.20 3.39 21.33
N SER A 46 12.52 3.20 21.33
CA SER A 46 13.52 4.24 21.53
C SER A 46 14.15 4.75 20.22
N GLY A 47 13.66 4.30 19.06
CA GLY A 47 14.17 4.67 17.74
C GLY A 47 15.45 3.93 17.33
N ARG A 48 15.82 2.82 17.99
CA ARG A 48 17.01 2.03 17.66
C ARG A 48 16.66 0.87 16.73
N PRO A 49 17.56 0.52 15.81
CA PRO A 49 17.38 -0.62 14.92
C PRO A 49 17.17 -1.93 15.66
N VAL A 50 16.23 -2.74 15.19
CA VAL A 50 16.03 -4.12 15.65
C VAL A 50 16.74 -5.07 14.69
N ALA A 51 17.49 -6.03 15.24
CA ALA A 51 18.21 -7.03 14.45
C ALA A 51 17.22 -8.07 13.86
N LEU A 52 16.75 -7.81 12.66
CA LEU A 52 15.83 -8.65 11.89
C LEU A 52 16.40 -8.89 10.49
N PRO A 53 16.01 -9.99 9.80
CA PRO A 53 16.28 -10.14 8.38
C PRO A 53 15.70 -8.97 7.59
N LYS A 54 16.45 -8.47 6.61
CA LYS A 54 16.01 -7.37 5.74
C LYS A 54 15.14 -7.92 4.61
N ARG A 55 13.93 -7.39 4.48
CA ARG A 55 12.98 -7.78 3.44
C ARG A 55 13.11 -6.89 2.20
N ALA A 56 12.95 -7.49 1.01
CA ALA A 56 12.97 -6.77 -0.27
C ALA A 56 11.91 -5.66 -0.31
N ARG A 57 10.69 -5.98 0.13
CA ARG A 57 9.59 -5.01 0.20
C ARG A 57 9.89 -3.80 1.07
N VAL A 58 10.71 -3.94 2.11
CA VAL A 58 11.10 -2.80 2.95
C VAL A 58 12.07 -1.90 2.20
N ALA A 59 13.13 -2.44 1.61
CA ALA A 59 14.06 -1.65 0.82
C ALA A 59 13.38 -0.94 -0.35
N ALA A 60 12.45 -1.63 -1.04
CA ALA A 60 11.68 -1.10 -2.15
C ALA A 60 10.72 0.03 -1.72
N ARG A 61 9.94 -0.19 -0.65
CA ARG A 61 9.01 0.81 -0.09
C ARG A 61 9.75 2.06 0.38
N GLN A 62 10.87 1.88 1.08
CA GLN A 62 11.68 3.03 1.52
C GLN A 62 12.23 3.82 0.32
N ALA A 63 12.78 3.13 -0.70
CA ALA A 63 13.24 3.79 -1.92
C ALA A 63 12.12 4.60 -2.59
N PHE A 64 10.91 4.02 -2.70
CA PHE A 64 9.75 4.72 -3.24
C PHE A 64 9.33 5.92 -2.39
N CYS A 65 9.20 5.78 -1.07
CA CYS A 65 8.83 6.88 -0.18
C CYS A 65 9.82 8.04 -0.27
N PHE A 66 11.12 7.74 -0.27
CA PHE A 66 12.14 8.78 -0.40
C PHE A 66 12.19 9.40 -1.81
N SER A 67 11.87 8.66 -2.86
CA SER A 67 11.75 9.26 -4.21
C SER A 67 10.65 10.32 -4.28
N LYS A 68 9.60 10.17 -3.49
CA LYS A 68 8.44 11.08 -3.43
C LYS A 68 8.54 12.14 -2.31
N ALA A 69 9.50 12.04 -1.42
CA ALA A 69 9.64 12.95 -0.27
C ALA A 69 9.70 14.45 -0.64
N PRO A 70 10.34 14.88 -1.77
CA PRO A 70 10.29 16.27 -2.20
C PRO A 70 8.87 16.81 -2.49
N GLU A 71 7.94 15.96 -2.92
CA GLU A 71 6.54 16.35 -3.18
C GLU A 71 5.83 16.78 -1.88
N LEU A 72 6.31 16.26 -0.75
CA LEU A 72 5.83 16.63 0.59
C LEU A 72 6.65 17.74 1.25
N GLY A 73 7.72 18.21 0.59
CA GLY A 73 8.56 19.30 1.08
C GLY A 73 9.74 18.86 1.93
N TRP A 74 10.08 17.57 1.96
CA TRP A 74 11.30 17.13 2.61
C TRP A 74 12.52 17.44 1.74
N ASP A 75 13.41 18.29 2.22
CA ASP A 75 14.65 18.76 1.57
C ASP A 75 15.90 17.98 2.03
N GLY A 76 15.74 16.96 2.88
CA GLY A 76 16.81 16.05 3.29
C GLY A 76 17.41 15.27 2.12
N PRO A 77 18.36 14.36 2.36
CA PRO A 77 19.10 13.65 1.31
C PRO A 77 18.28 12.54 0.61
N TRP A 78 17.07 12.88 0.16
CA TRP A 78 16.10 11.97 -0.42
C TRP A 78 16.67 11.13 -1.58
N ARG A 79 17.52 11.74 -2.42
CA ARG A 79 18.16 11.03 -3.54
C ARG A 79 19.06 9.92 -3.04
N ARG A 80 19.92 10.24 -2.04
CA ARG A 80 20.81 9.26 -1.41
C ARG A 80 20.01 8.16 -0.73
N ALA A 81 18.92 8.51 -0.07
CA ALA A 81 18.05 7.54 0.59
C ALA A 81 17.35 6.61 -0.43
N MET A 82 16.82 7.14 -1.52
CA MET A 82 16.27 6.35 -2.62
C MET A 82 17.32 5.39 -3.20
N ASP A 83 18.48 5.93 -3.59
CA ASP A 83 19.55 5.15 -4.22
C ASP A 83 20.06 4.04 -3.27
N HIS A 84 20.15 4.32 -1.97
CA HIS A 84 20.54 3.34 -0.94
C HIS A 84 19.65 2.09 -0.93
N GLY A 85 18.33 2.27 -1.05
CA GLY A 85 17.39 1.16 -1.14
C GLY A 85 17.50 0.40 -2.46
N LEU A 86 17.59 1.12 -3.58
CA LEU A 86 17.72 0.54 -4.92
C LEU A 86 19.01 -0.27 -5.07
N ASP A 87 20.13 0.27 -4.61
CA ASP A 87 21.43 -0.43 -4.64
C ASP A 87 21.40 -1.71 -3.80
N PHE A 88 20.72 -1.69 -2.65
CA PHE A 88 20.59 -2.86 -1.82
C PHE A 88 19.72 -3.94 -2.46
N LEU A 89 18.64 -3.57 -3.12
CA LEU A 89 17.82 -4.50 -3.90
C LEU A 89 18.66 -5.22 -4.95
N GLU A 90 19.46 -4.48 -5.73
CA GLU A 90 20.29 -5.05 -6.80
C GLU A 90 21.42 -5.95 -6.27
N ARG A 91 22.09 -5.53 -5.20
CA ARG A 91 23.27 -6.25 -4.68
C ARG A 91 22.92 -7.45 -3.81
N ALA A 92 21.85 -7.36 -3.02
CA ALA A 92 21.54 -8.34 -1.99
C ALA A 92 20.32 -9.20 -2.31
N HIS A 93 19.27 -8.61 -2.87
CA HIS A 93 18.03 -9.34 -3.13
C HIS A 93 17.93 -9.95 -4.53
N ARG A 94 18.60 -9.38 -5.54
CA ARG A 94 18.50 -9.88 -6.90
C ARG A 94 19.09 -11.28 -7.02
N ARG A 95 18.32 -12.19 -7.62
CA ARG A 95 18.70 -13.58 -7.91
C ARG A 95 19.29 -13.70 -9.32
N ALA A 96 19.94 -14.82 -9.60
CA ALA A 96 20.51 -15.09 -10.93
C ALA A 96 19.45 -15.20 -12.02
N ASP A 97 18.22 -15.62 -11.69
CA ASP A 97 17.09 -15.69 -12.60
C ASP A 97 16.39 -14.32 -12.82
N GLY A 98 16.87 -13.26 -12.14
CA GLY A 98 16.37 -11.90 -12.24
C GLY A 98 15.15 -11.58 -11.38
N LEU A 99 14.66 -12.53 -10.56
CA LEU A 99 13.72 -12.26 -9.49
C LEU A 99 14.43 -11.71 -8.24
N TYR A 100 13.68 -11.24 -7.27
CA TYR A 100 14.19 -10.71 -6.01
C TYR A 100 13.76 -11.61 -4.86
N ARG A 101 14.73 -12.13 -4.10
CA ARG A 101 14.45 -12.93 -2.90
C ARG A 101 13.77 -12.08 -1.84
N ALA A 102 12.81 -12.67 -1.12
CA ALA A 102 11.98 -11.97 -0.16
C ALA A 102 12.76 -11.37 1.01
N ARG A 103 13.85 -12.06 1.45
CA ARG A 103 14.64 -11.62 2.61
C ARG A 103 16.12 -11.98 2.48
N VAL A 104 16.96 -11.20 3.16
CA VAL A 104 18.41 -11.46 3.30
C VAL A 104 18.83 -11.24 4.74
N GLY A 105 19.87 -11.99 5.20
CA GLY A 105 20.29 -12.00 6.60
C GLY A 105 19.37 -12.86 7.47
N GLY A 106 19.84 -13.20 8.66
CA GLY A 106 19.19 -14.15 9.56
C GLY A 106 19.98 -15.45 9.67
N SER A 107 19.38 -16.57 10.08
CA SER A 107 20.05 -17.87 10.23
C SER A 107 20.71 -18.34 8.91
N PRO A 108 21.89 -19.00 8.98
CA PRO A 108 22.57 -19.56 7.79
C PRO A 108 21.76 -20.59 6.99
N GLU A 109 20.70 -21.14 7.58
CA GLU A 109 19.75 -22.02 6.91
C GLU A 109 18.84 -21.27 5.93
N ALA A 110 18.81 -19.95 6.01
CA ALA A 110 18.12 -19.04 5.11
C ALA A 110 19.06 -18.51 4.00
N GLY A 111 19.69 -19.41 3.27
CA GLY A 111 20.05 -19.16 1.88
C GLY A 111 18.75 -19.09 1.07
N ASP A 112 17.86 -18.23 1.52
CA ASP A 112 16.46 -18.20 1.12
C ASP A 112 16.35 -17.62 -0.27
N GLU A 113 16.40 -18.51 -1.27
CA GLU A 113 16.10 -18.16 -2.66
C GLU A 113 14.60 -17.96 -2.87
N HIS A 114 13.79 -18.00 -1.79
CA HIS A 114 12.36 -17.77 -1.85
C HIS A 114 12.04 -16.36 -2.36
N ALA A 115 11.17 -16.29 -3.35
CA ALA A 115 10.66 -15.05 -3.92
C ALA A 115 9.13 -15.06 -3.88
N GLU A 116 8.54 -13.96 -3.52
CA GLU A 116 7.09 -13.76 -3.49
C GLU A 116 6.69 -12.75 -4.57
N LEU A 117 5.54 -12.94 -5.21
CA LEU A 117 5.00 -12.00 -6.18
C LEU A 117 4.84 -10.60 -5.56
N TYR A 118 4.48 -10.57 -4.28
CA TYR A 118 4.32 -9.36 -3.48
C TYR A 118 5.61 -8.51 -3.41
N ASP A 119 6.77 -9.14 -3.22
CA ASP A 119 8.05 -8.42 -3.20
C ASP A 119 8.41 -7.90 -4.60
N GLN A 120 8.11 -8.66 -5.66
CA GLN A 120 8.36 -8.23 -7.04
C GLN A 120 7.54 -6.98 -7.39
N ALA A 121 6.28 -6.89 -6.93
CA ALA A 121 5.47 -5.70 -7.10
C ALA A 121 6.17 -4.48 -6.49
N PHE A 122 6.60 -4.54 -5.24
CA PHE A 122 7.28 -3.39 -4.63
C PHE A 122 8.61 -3.02 -5.30
N VAL A 123 9.33 -3.98 -5.88
CA VAL A 123 10.51 -3.66 -6.69
C VAL A 123 10.12 -2.85 -7.94
N LEU A 124 9.03 -3.23 -8.62
CA LEU A 124 8.49 -2.47 -9.75
C LEU A 124 8.08 -1.06 -9.34
N LEU A 125 7.43 -0.91 -8.18
CA LEU A 125 7.03 0.38 -7.62
C LEU A 125 8.23 1.28 -7.31
N ALA A 126 9.28 0.73 -6.68
CA ALA A 126 10.51 1.46 -6.39
C ALA A 126 11.16 2.00 -7.67
N TRP A 127 11.19 1.19 -8.72
CA TRP A 127 11.71 1.63 -10.02
C TRP A 127 10.83 2.67 -10.71
N ALA A 128 9.50 2.60 -10.55
CA ALA A 128 8.61 3.64 -11.05
C ALA A 128 8.89 4.99 -10.36
N GLY A 129 9.06 4.98 -9.03
CA GLY A 129 9.45 6.17 -8.27
C GLY A 129 10.81 6.73 -8.69
N ALA A 130 11.78 5.86 -8.99
CA ALA A 130 13.09 6.26 -9.48
C ALA A 130 13.04 6.81 -10.91
N ALA A 131 12.24 6.23 -11.80
CA ALA A 131 12.02 6.71 -13.16
C ALA A 131 11.46 8.13 -13.18
N ASP A 132 10.51 8.43 -12.30
CA ASP A 132 9.95 9.77 -12.10
C ASP A 132 11.01 10.81 -11.66
N ARG A 133 12.12 10.35 -11.09
CA ARG A 133 13.30 11.16 -10.73
C ARG A 133 14.44 11.10 -11.74
N GLY A 134 14.17 10.63 -12.95
CA GLY A 134 15.13 10.62 -14.07
C GLY A 134 16.12 9.46 -14.05
N VAL A 135 15.87 8.39 -13.25
CA VAL A 135 16.71 7.18 -13.28
C VAL A 135 16.19 6.22 -14.35
N ALA A 136 17.07 5.73 -15.22
CA ALA A 136 16.70 4.81 -16.31
C ALA A 136 16.42 3.39 -15.79
N THR A 137 15.21 3.13 -15.30
CA THR A 137 14.78 1.86 -14.70
C THR A 137 13.79 1.07 -15.58
N GLY A 138 13.23 1.68 -16.62
CA GLY A 138 12.16 1.08 -17.44
C GLY A 138 12.52 -0.26 -18.07
N GLY A 139 13.74 -0.45 -18.57
CA GLY A 139 14.19 -1.73 -19.12
C GLY A 139 14.20 -2.87 -18.09
N ARG A 140 14.66 -2.57 -16.86
CA ARG A 140 14.66 -3.54 -15.75
C ARG A 140 13.24 -3.89 -15.31
N ALA A 141 12.34 -2.89 -15.29
CA ALA A 141 10.94 -3.11 -14.94
C ALA A 141 10.25 -4.03 -15.97
N GLN A 142 10.48 -3.84 -17.24
CA GLN A 142 9.94 -4.71 -18.29
C GLN A 142 10.55 -6.13 -18.24
N GLU A 143 11.84 -6.26 -17.92
CA GLU A 143 12.50 -7.55 -17.74
C GLU A 143 11.88 -8.31 -16.56
N LEU A 144 11.72 -7.68 -15.39
CA LEU A 144 11.08 -8.31 -14.22
C LEU A 144 9.63 -8.70 -14.52
N LEU A 145 8.85 -7.79 -15.10
CA LEU A 145 7.46 -8.04 -15.50
C LEU A 145 7.33 -9.25 -16.42
N GLY A 146 8.29 -9.46 -17.35
CA GLY A 146 8.34 -10.61 -18.25
C GLY A 146 8.55 -11.96 -17.56
N ARG A 147 9.01 -11.97 -16.30
CA ARG A 147 9.26 -13.17 -15.50
C ARG A 147 8.08 -13.57 -14.63
N LEU A 148 7.12 -12.64 -14.40
CA LEU A 148 5.99 -12.88 -13.52
C LEU A 148 4.96 -13.79 -14.18
N PRO A 149 4.50 -14.87 -13.50
CA PRO A 149 3.58 -15.84 -14.06
C PRO A 149 2.17 -15.24 -14.21
N ARG A 150 1.66 -15.23 -15.44
CA ARG A 150 0.33 -14.71 -15.72
C ARG A 150 -0.76 -15.75 -15.51
N SER A 151 -1.91 -15.33 -14.99
CA SER A 151 -3.12 -16.14 -15.01
C SER A 151 -3.79 -16.06 -16.38
N PRO A 152 -4.35 -17.18 -16.91
CA PRO A 152 -5.10 -17.18 -18.17
C PRO A 152 -6.33 -16.26 -18.17
N LEU A 153 -6.90 -16.01 -16.99
CA LEU A 153 -8.09 -15.18 -16.82
C LEU A 153 -7.77 -13.68 -16.56
N GLY A 154 -6.51 -13.34 -16.52
CA GLY A 154 -5.98 -12.02 -16.18
C GLY A 154 -5.32 -12.02 -14.80
N GLY A 155 -4.49 -10.99 -14.54
CA GLY A 155 -3.70 -10.90 -13.33
C GLY A 155 -2.49 -11.83 -13.31
N PHE A 156 -1.95 -12.06 -12.12
CA PHE A 156 -0.70 -12.78 -11.90
C PHE A 156 -0.89 -13.81 -10.78
N ARG A 157 -0.31 -15.00 -10.99
CA ARG A 157 -0.27 -16.06 -9.99
C ARG A 157 0.92 -15.87 -9.06
N GLU A 158 0.86 -16.52 -7.90
CA GLU A 158 2.05 -16.59 -7.03
C GLU A 158 3.20 -17.31 -7.76
N LEU A 159 4.43 -16.97 -7.43
CA LEU A 159 5.64 -17.50 -8.08
C LEU A 159 5.79 -19.01 -7.85
N GLU A 160 5.45 -19.45 -6.65
CA GLU A 160 5.46 -20.85 -6.25
C GLU A 160 4.02 -21.27 -5.91
N GLY A 161 3.21 -21.57 -6.93
CA GLY A 161 1.81 -21.94 -6.71
C GLY A 161 0.93 -21.69 -7.92
N ARG A 162 -0.36 -21.89 -7.73
CA ARG A 162 -1.38 -21.61 -8.75
C ARG A 162 -2.37 -20.57 -8.31
N GLU A 163 -2.37 -20.23 -7.04
CA GLU A 163 -3.31 -19.29 -6.45
C GLU A 163 -3.10 -17.89 -7.04
N LEU A 164 -4.20 -17.19 -7.22
CA LEU A 164 -4.22 -15.77 -7.45
C LEU A 164 -4.50 -15.11 -6.10
N LEU A 165 -3.48 -14.43 -5.57
CA LEU A 165 -3.61 -13.66 -4.34
C LEU A 165 -4.04 -12.24 -4.66
N SER A 166 -5.06 -11.74 -3.95
CA SER A 166 -5.58 -10.38 -4.10
C SER A 166 -4.50 -9.33 -3.84
N ASN A 167 -3.80 -9.47 -2.72
CA ASN A 167 -2.82 -8.51 -2.24
C ASN A 167 -1.68 -8.21 -3.25
N PRO A 168 -0.88 -9.17 -3.76
CA PRO A 168 0.15 -8.87 -4.76
C PRO A 168 -0.43 -8.34 -6.08
N ASN A 169 -1.62 -8.79 -6.50
CA ASN A 169 -2.28 -8.26 -7.70
C ASN A 169 -2.73 -6.81 -7.53
N MET A 170 -3.13 -6.42 -6.33
CA MET A 170 -3.47 -5.04 -5.98
C MET A 170 -2.27 -4.12 -6.10
N HIS A 171 -1.12 -4.50 -5.56
CA HIS A 171 0.10 -3.69 -5.68
C HIS A 171 0.67 -3.67 -7.10
N LEU A 172 0.56 -4.76 -7.87
CA LEU A 172 0.86 -4.70 -9.31
C LEU A 172 -0.05 -3.73 -10.05
N PHE A 173 -1.33 -3.65 -9.67
CA PHE A 173 -2.22 -2.64 -10.25
C PHE A 173 -1.77 -1.22 -9.90
N GLU A 174 -1.37 -0.98 -8.66
CA GLU A 174 -0.77 0.30 -8.27
C GLU A 174 0.48 0.63 -9.10
N ASP A 175 1.38 -0.33 -9.28
CA ASP A 175 2.59 -0.17 -10.09
C ASP A 175 2.24 0.27 -11.52
N PHE A 176 1.28 -0.41 -12.14
CA PHE A 176 0.87 -0.09 -13.51
C PHE A 176 0.28 1.32 -13.61
N LEU A 177 -0.42 1.79 -12.58
CA LEU A 177 -0.91 3.16 -12.51
C LEU A 177 0.25 4.16 -12.37
N VAL A 178 1.21 3.90 -11.47
CA VAL A 178 2.36 4.78 -11.25
C VAL A 178 3.23 4.87 -12.50
N TRP A 179 3.52 3.74 -13.17
CA TRP A 179 4.24 3.74 -14.44
C TRP A 179 3.50 4.48 -15.57
N THR A 180 2.17 4.35 -15.62
CA THR A 180 1.33 5.05 -16.60
C THR A 180 1.36 6.56 -16.36
N GLU A 181 1.24 7.00 -15.12
CA GLU A 181 1.33 8.42 -14.72
C GLU A 181 2.71 9.02 -15.03
N ALA A 182 3.77 8.26 -14.82
CA ALA A 182 5.14 8.68 -15.13
C ALA A 182 5.43 8.74 -16.66
N GLY A 183 4.48 8.33 -17.51
CA GLY A 183 4.68 8.27 -18.96
C GLY A 183 5.71 7.21 -19.38
N GLY A 184 5.94 6.18 -18.57
CA GLY A 184 6.91 5.13 -18.83
C GLY A 184 6.57 4.31 -20.08
N GLU A 185 7.57 4.08 -20.95
CA GLU A 185 7.42 3.17 -22.08
C GLU A 185 7.17 1.74 -21.57
N GLY A 186 6.15 1.08 -22.14
CA GLY A 186 5.81 -0.30 -21.77
C GLY A 186 4.31 -0.59 -21.79
N PRO A 187 3.90 -1.78 -21.38
CA PRO A 187 2.50 -2.23 -21.43
C PRO A 187 1.64 -1.74 -20.26
N TRP A 188 2.08 -0.72 -19.51
CA TRP A 188 1.57 -0.36 -18.21
C TRP A 188 0.08 0.00 -18.22
N SER A 189 -0.34 0.87 -19.14
CA SER A 189 -1.74 1.28 -19.29
C SER A 189 -2.66 0.11 -19.65
N ASP A 190 -2.21 -0.81 -20.52
CA ASP A 190 -3.01 -1.96 -20.92
C ASP A 190 -3.08 -3.00 -19.81
N LEU A 191 -2.02 -3.16 -19.01
CA LEU A 191 -2.03 -3.97 -17.80
C LEU A 191 -2.94 -3.39 -16.74
N ALA A 192 -2.94 -2.08 -16.54
CA ALA A 192 -3.86 -1.41 -15.63
C ALA A 192 -5.33 -1.66 -16.04
N LYS A 193 -5.65 -1.54 -17.33
CA LYS A 193 -6.99 -1.86 -17.86
C LYS A 193 -7.37 -3.33 -17.63
N ALA A 194 -6.43 -4.24 -17.88
CA ALA A 194 -6.66 -5.68 -17.66
C ALA A 194 -6.92 -5.98 -16.17
N GLN A 195 -6.17 -5.35 -15.28
CA GLN A 195 -6.32 -5.53 -13.83
C GLN A 195 -7.65 -4.95 -13.33
N ALA A 196 -8.01 -3.73 -13.73
CA ALA A 196 -9.30 -3.14 -13.39
C ALA A 196 -10.47 -4.03 -13.85
N ARG A 197 -10.37 -4.59 -15.07
CA ARG A 197 -11.36 -5.53 -15.59
C ARG A 197 -11.41 -6.82 -14.78
N LEU A 198 -10.26 -7.43 -14.43
CA LEU A 198 -10.20 -8.63 -13.61
C LEU A 198 -10.95 -8.41 -12.30
N VAL A 199 -10.62 -7.35 -11.57
CA VAL A 199 -11.23 -7.01 -10.29
C VAL A 199 -12.74 -6.85 -10.42
N THR A 200 -13.19 -5.99 -11.33
CA THR A 200 -14.61 -5.64 -11.45
C THR A 200 -15.49 -6.74 -12.00
N THR A 201 -14.91 -7.73 -12.74
CA THR A 201 -15.70 -8.80 -13.37
C THR A 201 -15.50 -10.18 -12.77
N ARG A 202 -14.44 -10.41 -11.95
CA ARG A 202 -14.07 -11.71 -11.45
C ARG A 202 -13.80 -11.78 -9.95
N LEU A 203 -13.14 -10.76 -9.37
CA LEU A 203 -12.72 -10.82 -7.97
C LEU A 203 -13.80 -10.31 -7.01
N VAL A 204 -14.62 -9.36 -7.43
CA VAL A 204 -15.76 -8.91 -6.62
C VAL A 204 -16.80 -10.02 -6.56
N ASP A 205 -17.04 -10.56 -5.37
CA ASP A 205 -18.06 -11.59 -5.15
C ASP A 205 -19.46 -11.00 -5.41
N PRO A 206 -20.28 -11.61 -6.29
CA PRO A 206 -21.58 -11.04 -6.67
C PRO A 206 -22.62 -11.08 -5.54
N GLN A 207 -22.40 -11.88 -4.49
CA GLN A 207 -23.34 -12.01 -3.36
C GLN A 207 -22.99 -11.02 -2.23
N SER A 208 -21.74 -11.02 -1.79
CA SER A 208 -21.29 -10.14 -0.70
C SER A 208 -20.84 -8.76 -1.19
N GLY A 209 -20.40 -8.63 -2.43
CA GLY A 209 -19.78 -7.44 -2.97
C GLY A 209 -18.31 -7.26 -2.56
N ALA A 210 -17.75 -8.20 -1.78
CA ALA A 210 -16.39 -8.13 -1.26
C ALA A 210 -15.37 -8.78 -2.20
N ILE A 211 -14.11 -8.42 -2.03
CA ILE A 211 -12.94 -9.07 -2.61
C ILE A 211 -12.30 -9.94 -1.53
N SER A 212 -12.13 -11.24 -1.82
CA SER A 212 -11.42 -12.19 -0.96
C SER A 212 -9.90 -12.08 -1.16
N GLU A 213 -9.12 -12.61 -0.20
CA GLU A 213 -7.66 -12.57 -0.29
C GLU A 213 -7.10 -13.63 -1.24
N ILE A 214 -7.76 -14.78 -1.38
CA ILE A 214 -7.26 -15.97 -2.09
C ILE A 214 -8.29 -16.46 -3.09
N TYR A 215 -7.84 -16.72 -4.31
CA TYR A 215 -8.60 -17.29 -5.40
C TYR A 215 -7.87 -18.49 -6.03
N ASP A 216 -8.63 -19.43 -6.58
CA ASP A 216 -8.11 -20.52 -7.40
C ASP A 216 -7.75 -20.08 -8.83
N ASP A 217 -7.31 -21.01 -9.68
CA ASP A 217 -6.98 -20.80 -11.09
C ASP A 217 -8.14 -20.23 -11.94
N ASP A 218 -9.38 -20.47 -11.51
CA ASP A 218 -10.60 -20.00 -12.16
C ASP A 218 -11.09 -18.64 -11.59
N CYS A 219 -10.29 -17.98 -10.75
CA CYS A 219 -10.64 -16.76 -10.01
C CYS A 219 -11.89 -16.97 -9.11
N ARG A 220 -12.01 -18.13 -8.47
CA ARG A 220 -13.08 -18.43 -7.51
C ARG A 220 -12.52 -18.41 -6.10
N PRO A 221 -13.15 -17.70 -5.15
CA PRO A 221 -12.79 -17.80 -3.75
C PRO A 221 -13.24 -19.16 -3.19
N ALA A 222 -12.82 -19.51 -1.98
CA ALA A 222 -13.28 -20.72 -1.30
C ALA A 222 -14.81 -20.87 -1.39
N ALA A 223 -15.30 -22.09 -1.66
CA ALA A 223 -16.73 -22.34 -1.84
C ALA A 223 -17.53 -22.01 -0.56
N ASP A 224 -16.99 -22.41 0.60
CA ASP A 224 -17.57 -22.04 1.90
C ASP A 224 -17.18 -20.60 2.27
N PRO A 225 -18.14 -19.67 2.40
CA PRO A 225 -17.85 -18.29 2.80
C PRO A 225 -17.15 -18.18 4.16
N ALA A 226 -17.37 -19.12 5.09
CA ALA A 226 -16.69 -19.11 6.39
C ALA A 226 -15.16 -19.29 6.27
N LEU A 227 -14.68 -19.87 5.17
CA LEU A 227 -13.25 -20.06 4.89
C LEU A 227 -12.63 -18.91 4.10
N ARG A 228 -13.45 -18.02 3.57
CA ARG A 228 -12.96 -16.82 2.87
C ARG A 228 -12.41 -15.83 3.87
N GLU A 229 -11.36 -15.13 3.47
CA GLU A 229 -10.79 -14.03 4.23
C GLU A 229 -11.00 -12.74 3.43
N VAL A 230 -11.57 -11.73 4.09
CA VAL A 230 -11.86 -10.41 3.55
C VAL A 230 -11.22 -9.37 4.46
N TRP A 231 -10.27 -8.59 3.94
CA TRP A 231 -9.63 -7.54 4.71
C TRP A 231 -10.25 -6.18 4.39
N PRO A 232 -10.86 -5.50 5.38
CA PRO A 232 -11.43 -4.17 5.18
C PRO A 232 -10.43 -3.17 4.60
N GLY A 233 -9.17 -3.20 5.07
CA GLY A 233 -8.10 -2.39 4.53
C GLY A 233 -7.88 -2.58 3.04
N HIS A 234 -7.91 -3.83 2.54
CA HIS A 234 -7.79 -4.11 1.11
C HIS A 234 -9.04 -3.71 0.30
N GLN A 235 -10.24 -3.75 0.89
CA GLN A 235 -11.42 -3.20 0.20
C GLN A 235 -11.25 -1.70 -0.04
N PHE A 236 -10.74 -0.96 0.95
CA PHE A 236 -10.43 0.46 0.81
C PHE A 236 -9.33 0.70 -0.24
N GLU A 237 -8.26 -0.08 -0.20
CA GLU A 237 -7.11 0.10 -1.11
C GLU A 237 -7.50 -0.22 -2.57
N TRP A 238 -8.23 -1.32 -2.82
CA TRP A 238 -8.80 -1.61 -4.13
C TRP A 238 -9.72 -0.49 -4.62
N ALA A 239 -10.56 0.03 -3.76
CA ALA A 239 -11.47 1.13 -4.10
C ALA A 239 -10.71 2.39 -4.51
N TRP A 240 -9.69 2.78 -3.74
CA TRP A 240 -8.81 3.90 -4.07
C TRP A 240 -8.14 3.72 -5.43
N LEU A 241 -7.57 2.55 -5.69
CA LEU A 241 -6.90 2.24 -6.96
C LEU A 241 -7.84 2.25 -8.15
N LEU A 242 -9.06 1.70 -8.01
CA LEU A 242 -10.07 1.71 -9.07
C LEU A 242 -10.52 3.13 -9.42
N MET A 243 -10.71 4.01 -8.42
CA MET A 243 -11.06 5.41 -8.68
C MET A 243 -9.89 6.19 -9.31
N ARG A 244 -8.66 5.92 -8.86
CA ARG A 244 -7.46 6.49 -9.46
C ARG A 244 -7.29 6.05 -10.93
N PHE A 245 -7.58 4.78 -11.23
CA PHE A 245 -7.59 4.26 -12.60
C PHE A 245 -8.59 5.01 -13.49
N ASP A 246 -9.84 5.22 -13.04
CA ASP A 246 -10.85 5.96 -13.79
C ASP A 246 -10.41 7.42 -14.04
N ALA A 247 -9.84 8.08 -13.02
CA ALA A 247 -9.33 9.44 -13.13
C ALA A 247 -8.17 9.55 -14.14
N LEU A 248 -7.24 8.58 -14.14
CA LEU A 248 -6.06 8.57 -15.01
C LEU A 248 -6.40 8.25 -16.47
N THR A 249 -7.35 7.34 -16.70
CA THR A 249 -7.64 6.80 -18.03
C THR A 249 -8.86 7.46 -18.69
N SER A 250 -9.57 8.35 -17.97
CA SER A 250 -10.89 8.86 -18.39
C SER A 250 -11.85 7.73 -18.73
N ALA A 251 -11.63 6.54 -18.14
CA ALA A 251 -12.52 5.41 -18.30
C ALA A 251 -13.88 5.74 -17.68
N GLN A 252 -14.95 5.31 -18.34
CA GLN A 252 -16.31 5.69 -17.94
C GLN A 252 -16.69 5.03 -16.60
N ALA A 253 -16.61 5.73 -15.50
CA ALA A 253 -17.30 5.54 -14.19
C ALA A 253 -17.64 4.10 -13.68
N ALA A 254 -17.32 3.04 -14.42
CA ALA A 254 -17.65 1.67 -14.05
C ALA A 254 -16.82 1.17 -12.86
N SER A 255 -15.53 1.51 -12.82
CA SER A 255 -14.64 1.16 -11.72
C SER A 255 -14.98 1.97 -10.47
N THR A 256 -15.32 3.25 -10.62
CA THR A 256 -15.78 4.11 -9.52
C THR A 256 -17.06 3.55 -8.86
N ALA A 257 -18.01 3.05 -9.64
CA ALA A 257 -19.23 2.45 -9.07
C ALA A 257 -18.93 1.18 -8.24
N ALA A 258 -17.99 0.35 -8.68
CA ALA A 258 -17.53 -0.80 -7.91
C ALA A 258 -16.74 -0.35 -6.64
N ALA A 259 -15.88 0.65 -6.78
CA ALA A 259 -15.10 1.21 -5.69
C ALA A 259 -15.99 1.75 -4.56
N LEU A 260 -17.02 2.52 -4.88
CA LEU A 260 -17.95 3.07 -3.88
C LEU A 260 -18.65 1.96 -3.08
N LYS A 261 -19.02 0.84 -3.73
CA LYS A 261 -19.60 -0.32 -3.03
C LYS A 261 -18.60 -0.98 -2.08
N LEU A 262 -17.33 -1.10 -2.48
CA LEU A 262 -16.27 -1.63 -1.62
C LEU A 262 -16.05 -0.76 -0.38
N ILE A 263 -16.08 0.58 -0.54
CA ILE A 263 -15.96 1.51 0.59
C ILE A 263 -17.17 1.38 1.52
N GLU A 264 -18.40 1.39 0.97
CA GLU A 264 -19.62 1.24 1.76
C GLU A 264 -19.62 -0.06 2.57
N LEU A 265 -19.21 -1.17 1.94
CA LEU A 265 -19.07 -2.46 2.60
C LEU A 265 -18.04 -2.41 3.73
N ALA A 266 -16.85 -1.88 3.44
CA ALA A 266 -15.76 -1.82 4.42
C ALA A 266 -16.09 -0.89 5.60
N GLU A 267 -16.71 0.27 5.36
CA GLU A 267 -17.17 1.17 6.43
C GLU A 267 -18.27 0.51 7.28
N HIS A 268 -19.21 -0.22 6.65
CA HIS A 268 -20.35 -0.80 7.37
C HIS A 268 -19.97 -2.05 8.19
N ALA A 269 -19.21 -2.97 7.58
CA ALA A 269 -18.90 -4.26 8.19
C ALA A 269 -17.51 -4.33 8.83
N GLY A 270 -16.56 -3.54 8.32
CA GLY A 270 -15.15 -3.61 8.66
C GLY A 270 -14.64 -2.54 9.62
N VAL A 271 -15.43 -1.51 9.92
CA VAL A 271 -15.03 -0.46 10.87
C VAL A 271 -15.70 -0.69 12.21
N ASP A 272 -14.90 -0.79 13.27
CA ASP A 272 -15.40 -0.79 14.64
C ASP A 272 -15.79 0.64 15.06
N PRO A 273 -17.09 0.91 15.29
CA PRO A 273 -17.56 2.27 15.55
C PRO A 273 -17.13 2.78 16.95
N ALA A 274 -16.85 1.88 17.90
CA ALA A 274 -16.44 2.28 19.25
C ALA A 274 -14.99 2.75 19.29
N ARG A 275 -14.11 2.13 18.51
CA ARG A 275 -12.68 2.49 18.39
C ARG A 275 -12.38 3.39 17.20
N ASN A 276 -13.34 3.58 16.29
CA ASN A 276 -13.20 4.31 15.02
C ASN A 276 -12.04 3.80 14.14
N VAL A 277 -11.86 2.47 14.05
CA VAL A 277 -10.78 1.84 13.29
C VAL A 277 -11.28 0.69 12.43
N ALA A 278 -10.68 0.51 11.26
CA ALA A 278 -10.88 -0.65 10.42
C ALA A 278 -10.21 -1.86 11.07
N VAL A 279 -10.98 -2.94 11.28
CA VAL A 279 -10.49 -4.21 11.83
C VAL A 279 -9.65 -4.98 10.82
N HIS A 280 -8.89 -5.98 11.28
CA HIS A 280 -7.97 -6.70 10.39
C HIS A 280 -8.69 -7.54 9.36
N SER A 281 -9.58 -8.44 9.79
CA SER A 281 -10.24 -9.35 8.84
C SER A 281 -11.69 -9.70 9.22
N LEU A 282 -12.44 -10.01 8.17
CA LEU A 282 -13.80 -10.54 8.18
C LEU A 282 -13.81 -11.91 7.50
N ASP A 283 -14.83 -12.72 7.75
CA ASP A 283 -15.16 -13.88 6.93
C ASP A 283 -15.96 -13.49 5.67
N GLY A 284 -16.29 -14.43 4.81
CA GLY A 284 -17.10 -14.18 3.60
C GLY A 284 -18.57 -13.85 3.87
N TYR A 285 -19.04 -13.97 5.11
CA TYR A 285 -20.33 -13.44 5.58
C TYR A 285 -20.21 -12.02 6.12
N LEU A 286 -19.04 -11.41 5.99
CA LEU A 286 -18.71 -10.07 6.48
C LEU A 286 -18.80 -9.92 8.02
N LYS A 287 -18.57 -11.00 8.75
CA LYS A 287 -18.48 -10.99 10.21
C LYS A 287 -17.02 -10.85 10.64
N PRO A 288 -16.73 -10.07 11.70
CA PRO A 288 -15.37 -9.94 12.20
C PRO A 288 -14.77 -11.31 12.55
N ARG A 289 -13.60 -11.60 11.95
CA ARG A 289 -12.78 -12.79 12.22
C ARG A 289 -11.65 -12.43 13.17
N GLU A 290 -10.98 -11.32 12.88
CA GLU A 290 -9.94 -10.77 13.73
C GLU A 290 -10.20 -9.28 13.97
N ALA A 291 -10.63 -8.96 15.21
CA ALA A 291 -11.04 -7.62 15.61
C ALA A 291 -9.86 -6.70 15.98
N MET A 292 -8.62 -7.20 16.02
CA MET A 292 -7.42 -6.37 16.08
C MET A 292 -7.40 -5.43 14.87
N ALA A 293 -6.86 -4.22 15.03
CA ALA A 293 -6.77 -3.25 13.94
C ALA A 293 -5.31 -2.88 13.69
N ARG A 294 -4.94 -2.78 12.41
CA ARG A 294 -3.59 -2.40 11.99
C ARG A 294 -3.56 -0.99 11.43
N LEU A 295 -2.42 -0.30 11.61
CA LEU A 295 -2.20 1.05 11.12
C LEU A 295 -2.49 1.20 9.63
N TRP A 296 -1.93 0.31 8.79
CA TRP A 296 -2.05 0.42 7.35
C TRP A 296 -3.52 0.45 6.85
N ALA A 297 -4.41 -0.29 7.51
CA ALA A 297 -5.82 -0.29 7.13
C ALA A 297 -6.50 1.08 7.37
N GLN A 298 -6.02 1.88 8.33
CA GLN A 298 -6.53 3.22 8.60
C GLN A 298 -6.07 4.21 7.53
N THR A 299 -4.83 4.05 7.02
CA THR A 299 -4.33 4.86 5.90
C THR A 299 -5.10 4.61 4.62
N GLU A 300 -5.43 3.34 4.35
CA GLU A 300 -6.22 2.97 3.16
C GLU A 300 -7.66 3.49 3.27
N ARG A 301 -8.26 3.41 4.47
CA ARG A 301 -9.57 4.01 4.75
C ARG A 301 -9.58 5.51 4.44
N LEU A 302 -8.55 6.25 4.86
CA LEU A 302 -8.43 7.68 4.56
C LEU A 302 -8.35 7.93 3.05
N LYS A 303 -7.44 7.25 2.34
CA LYS A 303 -7.26 7.40 0.89
C LYS A 303 -8.57 7.16 0.11
N ALA A 304 -9.27 6.08 0.45
CA ALA A 304 -10.51 5.70 -0.23
C ALA A 304 -11.63 6.73 0.00
N ASN A 305 -11.85 7.18 1.23
CA ASN A 305 -12.88 8.18 1.53
C ASN A 305 -12.58 9.55 0.89
N LEU A 306 -11.30 9.96 0.85
CA LEU A 306 -10.88 11.19 0.16
C LEU A 306 -11.21 11.13 -1.34
N GLN A 307 -10.86 10.04 -2.01
CA GLN A 307 -11.15 9.85 -3.43
C GLN A 307 -12.66 9.76 -3.72
N ALA A 308 -13.43 9.10 -2.85
CA ALA A 308 -14.89 9.04 -2.98
C ALA A 308 -15.51 10.43 -2.83
N ALA A 309 -15.05 11.24 -1.89
CA ALA A 309 -15.50 12.61 -1.70
C ALA A 309 -15.17 13.50 -2.92
N GLU A 310 -13.96 13.36 -3.48
CA GLU A 310 -13.55 14.08 -4.69
C GLU A 310 -14.40 13.67 -5.91
N ALA A 311 -14.59 12.37 -6.11
CA ALA A 311 -15.28 11.84 -7.27
C ALA A 311 -16.80 12.12 -7.27
N THR A 312 -17.44 12.13 -6.09
CA THR A 312 -18.90 12.23 -5.98
C THR A 312 -19.39 13.59 -5.53
N GLY A 313 -18.60 14.34 -4.76
CA GLY A 313 -19.02 15.56 -4.08
C GLY A 313 -19.97 15.33 -2.90
N ASP A 314 -20.21 14.07 -2.50
CA ASP A 314 -21.09 13.71 -1.38
C ASP A 314 -20.39 13.95 -0.03
N GLY A 315 -21.03 14.79 0.81
CA GLY A 315 -20.52 15.20 2.11
C GLY A 315 -20.26 14.04 3.10
N ARG A 316 -20.94 12.91 2.94
CA ARG A 316 -20.74 11.73 3.80
C ARG A 316 -19.30 11.20 3.73
N TRP A 317 -18.66 11.28 2.56
CA TRP A 317 -17.30 10.82 2.38
C TRP A 317 -16.28 11.75 3.03
N TRP A 318 -16.54 13.06 3.03
CA TRP A 318 -15.75 14.02 3.81
C TRP A 318 -15.80 13.70 5.30
N ALA A 319 -17.01 13.46 5.85
CA ALA A 319 -17.18 13.10 7.26
C ALA A 319 -16.45 11.76 7.60
N ASN A 320 -16.45 10.79 6.69
CA ASN A 320 -15.70 9.55 6.88
C ASN A 320 -14.17 9.79 6.77
N ALA A 321 -13.71 10.68 5.90
CA ALA A 321 -12.31 11.06 5.82
C ALA A 321 -11.82 11.73 7.11
N GLU A 322 -12.61 12.64 7.71
CA GLU A 322 -12.30 13.23 9.02
C GLU A 322 -12.15 12.15 10.10
N LYS A 323 -13.11 11.22 10.21
CA LYS A 323 -13.02 10.07 11.12
C LYS A 323 -11.82 9.19 10.84
N SER A 324 -11.43 9.05 9.56
CA SER A 324 -10.26 8.24 9.18
C SER A 324 -8.95 8.90 9.63
N VAL A 325 -8.87 10.23 9.57
CA VAL A 325 -7.74 10.99 10.15
C VAL A 325 -7.65 10.76 11.65
N GLU A 326 -8.78 10.88 12.37
CA GLU A 326 -8.82 10.62 13.82
C GLU A 326 -8.32 9.19 14.15
N GLY A 327 -8.83 8.19 13.42
CA GLY A 327 -8.41 6.80 13.58
C GLY A 327 -6.94 6.56 13.28
N LEU A 328 -6.38 7.18 12.23
CA LEU A 328 -4.97 7.10 11.88
C LEU A 328 -4.08 7.78 12.93
N SER A 329 -4.49 8.94 13.43
CA SER A 329 -3.72 9.72 14.40
C SER A 329 -3.46 8.98 15.71
N LEU A 330 -4.30 8.00 16.08
CA LEU A 330 -4.07 7.14 17.25
C LEU A 330 -2.75 6.36 17.18
N TYR A 331 -2.29 6.06 15.96
CA TYR A 331 -1.12 5.22 15.72
C TYR A 331 0.19 6.00 15.63
N LEU A 332 0.15 7.31 15.34
CA LEU A 332 1.34 8.14 15.11
C LEU A 332 1.86 8.70 16.43
N GLU A 333 3.18 8.77 16.57
CA GLU A 333 3.84 9.30 17.76
C GLU A 333 4.68 10.54 17.44
N ASP A 334 4.80 11.44 18.40
CA ASP A 334 5.57 12.69 18.25
C ASP A 334 7.05 12.46 17.91
N SER A 335 7.55 11.25 18.19
CA SER A 335 8.93 10.84 17.91
C SER A 335 9.21 10.59 16.41
N GLY A 336 8.18 10.50 15.56
CA GLY A 336 8.30 10.01 14.18
C GLY A 336 8.22 8.49 14.04
N LEU A 337 7.98 7.78 15.15
CA LEU A 337 7.62 6.37 15.20
C LEU A 337 6.10 6.20 15.11
N TRP A 338 5.64 4.95 15.04
CA TRP A 338 4.23 4.59 15.05
C TRP A 338 3.98 3.27 15.78
N ARG A 339 2.75 3.08 16.21
CA ARG A 339 2.21 1.79 16.63
C ARG A 339 1.68 1.06 15.40
N ASP A 340 1.74 -0.29 15.37
CA ASP A 340 1.18 -1.05 14.24
C ASP A 340 -0.15 -1.72 14.57
N ARG A 341 -0.26 -2.35 15.76
CA ARG A 341 -1.41 -3.16 16.13
C ARG A 341 -2.16 -2.62 17.35
N LEU A 342 -3.44 -2.31 17.16
CA LEU A 342 -4.39 -1.97 18.24
C LEU A 342 -5.25 -3.20 18.55
N GLY A 343 -5.17 -3.72 19.74
CA GLY A 343 -5.95 -4.86 20.21
C GLY A 343 -7.45 -4.59 20.23
N ALA A 344 -8.25 -5.66 20.28
CA ALA A 344 -9.71 -5.56 20.35
C ALA A 344 -10.22 -4.83 21.61
N GLY A 345 -9.44 -4.83 22.68
CA GLY A 345 -9.73 -4.10 23.93
C GLY A 345 -9.39 -2.60 23.89
N GLY A 346 -8.72 -2.12 22.81
CA GLY A 346 -8.33 -0.73 22.67
C GLY A 346 -6.91 -0.41 23.18
N GLU A 347 -6.13 -1.40 23.59
CA GLU A 347 -4.72 -1.27 23.94
C GLU A 347 -3.80 -1.57 22.74
N PHE A 348 -2.71 -0.82 22.60
CA PHE A 348 -1.70 -1.13 21.59
C PHE A 348 -0.82 -2.29 22.03
N VAL A 349 -0.48 -3.16 21.06
CA VAL A 349 0.56 -4.17 21.26
C VAL A 349 1.90 -3.47 21.43
N ASP A 350 2.68 -3.88 22.44
CA ASP A 350 4.02 -3.36 22.66
C ASP A 350 5.01 -4.09 21.71
N GLU A 351 5.32 -3.45 20.61
CA GLU A 351 6.15 -3.99 19.55
C GLU A 351 6.95 -2.88 18.85
N PRO A 352 8.05 -3.22 18.16
CA PRO A 352 8.78 -2.28 17.32
C PRO A 352 7.93 -1.70 16.20
N SER A 353 8.22 -0.47 15.79
CA SER A 353 7.61 0.18 14.62
C SER A 353 8.12 -0.46 13.33
N PRO A 354 7.27 -1.09 12.51
CA PRO A 354 7.70 -1.74 11.28
C PRO A 354 7.97 -0.71 10.16
N ALA A 355 9.15 -0.76 9.56
CA ALA A 355 9.55 0.14 8.47
C ALA A 355 8.60 0.10 7.26
N SER A 356 7.98 -1.06 7.02
CA SER A 356 7.06 -1.27 5.90
C SER A 356 5.83 -0.37 5.94
N SER A 357 5.45 0.16 7.12
CA SER A 357 4.25 0.99 7.27
C SER A 357 4.46 2.43 6.83
N LEU A 358 5.72 2.91 6.70
CA LEU A 358 5.99 4.26 6.18
C LEU A 358 5.34 4.49 4.81
N TYR A 359 5.36 3.48 3.93
CA TYR A 359 4.73 3.52 2.62
C TYR A 359 3.23 3.86 2.67
N HIS A 360 2.50 3.23 3.56
CA HIS A 360 1.07 3.48 3.74
C HIS A 360 0.80 4.87 4.34
N ILE A 361 1.57 5.24 5.38
CA ILE A 361 1.47 6.56 6.03
C ILE A 361 1.75 7.67 5.02
N PHE A 362 2.88 7.58 4.32
CA PHE A 362 3.28 8.51 3.28
C PHE A 362 2.20 8.65 2.20
N GLY A 363 1.70 7.51 1.69
CA GLY A 363 0.67 7.49 0.63
C GLY A 363 -0.61 8.20 1.05
N ALA A 364 -1.07 8.00 2.29
CA ALA A 364 -2.25 8.67 2.82
C ALA A 364 -2.06 10.19 2.99
N ILE A 365 -0.90 10.60 3.49
CA ILE A 365 -0.57 12.04 3.65
C ILE A 365 -0.43 12.73 2.29
N LEU A 366 0.21 12.07 1.31
CA LEU A 366 0.33 12.61 -0.04
C LEU A 366 -1.05 12.77 -0.70
N GLU A 367 -1.93 11.78 -0.55
CA GLU A 367 -3.29 11.83 -1.10
C GLU A 367 -4.11 12.97 -0.48
N LEU A 368 -4.08 13.11 0.86
CA LEU A 368 -4.75 14.20 1.56
C LEU A 368 -4.24 15.57 1.07
N LYS A 369 -2.91 15.74 0.99
CA LYS A 369 -2.31 16.98 0.48
C LYS A 369 -2.75 17.30 -0.94
N ARG A 370 -2.77 16.30 -1.84
CA ARG A 370 -3.18 16.48 -3.23
C ARG A 370 -4.63 16.94 -3.37
N ILE A 371 -5.51 16.37 -2.57
CA ILE A 371 -6.94 16.71 -2.60
C ILE A 371 -7.18 18.09 -1.99
N VAL A 372 -6.55 18.44 -0.89
CA VAL A 372 -6.61 19.78 -0.31
C VAL A 372 -6.09 20.82 -1.30
N ALA A 373 -4.93 20.59 -1.94
CA ALA A 373 -4.35 21.53 -2.90
C ALA A 373 -5.18 21.75 -4.18
N ARG A 374 -6.00 20.77 -4.60
CA ARG A 374 -6.86 20.89 -5.81
C ARG A 374 -8.13 21.68 -5.54
N ARG A 375 -8.56 21.82 -4.31
CA ARG A 375 -9.87 22.38 -3.96
C ARG A 375 -9.82 23.56 -3.00
N GLY A 376 -8.69 23.86 -2.42
CA GLY A 376 -8.37 25.14 -1.72
C GLY A 376 -7.80 26.15 -2.69
#